data_b81e302a7dcbeada5d47dafeb6556941
#
_entry.id   b81e302a7dcbeada5d47dafeb6556941
#
_cell.length_a   1.000
_cell.length_b   1.000
_cell.length_c   1.000
_cell.angle_alpha   90.00
_cell.angle_beta   90.00
_cell.angle_gamma   90.00
#
_symmetry.space_group_name_H-M   'P 1'
#
loop_
_entity.id
_entity.type
_entity.pdbx_description
1 polymer ?
#
loop_
_entity_poly.entity_id
_entity_poly.type
_entity_poly.pdbx_seq_one_letter_code
_entity_poly.pdbx_strand_id
1 'polypeptide(L)'
;MIEARHLRVLRAVARTGSFSAAARELGCTQPAVSQQMKALEKSVATPLVVRSGRGMQLSEAGEVLLKHASGILAGLSAAEEEVAAIAGLRSGRVRLVSFPTASSTLVPRAVARLRSVRPGVRVSLVEAEPPESLGMLRAGECEVALAFAYPEPAGGPVGPSVPVPVAVPSPHAPPRQARAQAVLEAAASAAATDWSDLVVRPLLDDPLRVLVPQDHPLAGRGDRAVDLAELAGEQWIAGCPQCRGHLVELCGAAGFEPRIDFATDDYPAVVGLVAAGLGVAVLPELALETVRRAGVAAVPLRTAAGEPALRRVVALTLPDLAGVPAVALMLDRLGEAAAAR
;
A
#
# COMPACT_ATOMS: atom_id res chain seq x y z
N MET A 1 -33.18 12.65 2.21
CA MET A 1 -32.06 13.21 1.41
C MET A 1 -30.76 12.77 2.06
N ILE A 2 -29.78 12.33 1.27
CA ILE A 2 -28.44 11.99 1.74
C ILE A 2 -27.68 13.29 2.06
N GLU A 3 -27.00 13.34 3.19
CA GLU A 3 -26.19 14.48 3.63
C GLU A 3 -24.74 14.03 3.91
N ALA A 4 -23.76 14.95 3.77
CA ALA A 4 -22.35 14.64 3.98
C ALA A 4 -22.04 14.03 5.36
N ARG A 5 -22.76 14.51 6.42
CA ARG A 5 -22.63 13.93 7.77
C ARG A 5 -23.03 12.46 7.82
N HIS A 6 -24.05 12.05 7.07
CA HIS A 6 -24.51 10.66 6.99
C HIS A 6 -23.45 9.76 6.30
N LEU A 7 -22.80 10.28 5.26
CA LEU A 7 -21.74 9.58 4.56
C LEU A 7 -20.50 9.41 5.44
N ARG A 8 -20.15 10.41 6.25
CA ARG A 8 -19.07 10.30 7.24
C ARG A 8 -19.38 9.21 8.28
N VAL A 9 -20.62 9.12 8.74
CA VAL A 9 -21.04 8.07 9.68
C VAL A 9 -20.99 6.69 9.05
N LEU A 10 -21.52 6.52 7.83
CA LEU A 10 -21.47 5.25 7.11
C LEU A 10 -19.99 4.76 6.98
N ARG A 11 -19.09 5.66 6.58
CA ARG A 11 -17.66 5.37 6.45
C ARG A 11 -17.03 4.94 7.78
N ALA A 12 -17.29 5.66 8.85
CA ALA A 12 -16.75 5.33 10.17
C ALA A 12 -17.28 3.98 10.69
N VAL A 13 -18.56 3.67 10.46
CA VAL A 13 -19.17 2.38 10.84
C VAL A 13 -18.58 1.24 10.00
N ALA A 14 -18.39 1.43 8.70
CA ALA A 14 -17.78 0.45 7.82
C ALA A 14 -16.35 0.08 8.27
N ARG A 15 -15.55 1.08 8.61
CA ARG A 15 -14.15 0.89 9.04
C ARG A 15 -14.02 0.27 10.42
N THR A 16 -14.88 0.65 11.36
CA THR A 16 -14.74 0.23 12.76
C THR A 16 -15.55 -1.02 13.11
N GLY A 17 -16.51 -1.41 12.25
CA GLY A 17 -17.42 -2.54 12.50
C GLY A 17 -18.35 -2.35 13.72
N SER A 18 -18.44 -1.13 14.30
CA SER A 18 -19.18 -0.87 15.53
C SER A 18 -19.63 0.57 15.65
N PHE A 19 -20.90 0.78 16.01
CA PHE A 19 -21.42 2.14 16.29
C PHE A 19 -20.70 2.84 17.45
N SER A 20 -20.28 2.09 18.47
CA SER A 20 -19.53 2.64 19.60
C SER A 20 -18.13 3.07 19.23
N ALA A 21 -17.45 2.30 18.37
CA ALA A 21 -16.13 2.65 17.88
C ALA A 21 -16.19 3.81 16.89
N ALA A 22 -17.15 3.82 15.97
CA ALA A 22 -17.41 4.95 15.07
C ALA A 22 -17.72 6.25 15.82
N ALA A 23 -18.47 6.17 16.92
CA ALA A 23 -18.79 7.33 17.76
C ALA A 23 -17.52 7.95 18.39
N ARG A 24 -16.62 7.12 18.90
CA ARG A 24 -15.33 7.57 19.45
C ARG A 24 -14.48 8.26 18.38
N GLU A 25 -14.43 7.69 17.19
CA GLU A 25 -13.68 8.24 16.07
C GLU A 25 -14.23 9.60 15.62
N LEU A 26 -15.56 9.72 15.55
CA LEU A 26 -16.24 10.95 15.11
C LEU A 26 -16.36 12.00 16.22
N GLY A 27 -15.89 11.73 17.44
CA GLY A 27 -16.01 12.63 18.58
C GLY A 27 -17.46 12.88 18.99
N CYS A 28 -18.35 11.89 18.81
CA CYS A 28 -19.77 12.02 19.15
C CYS A 28 -20.27 10.84 20.00
N THR A 29 -21.55 10.84 20.34
CA THR A 29 -22.14 9.76 21.14
C THR A 29 -22.65 8.61 20.26
N GLN A 30 -22.65 7.38 20.78
CA GLN A 30 -23.18 6.21 20.07
C GLN A 30 -24.66 6.37 19.66
N PRO A 31 -25.56 6.95 20.47
CA PRO A 31 -26.92 7.24 20.04
C PRO A 31 -26.99 8.19 18.84
N ALA A 32 -26.09 9.20 18.75
CA ALA A 32 -26.03 10.11 17.61
C ALA A 32 -25.63 9.37 16.32
N VAL A 33 -24.63 8.49 16.37
CA VAL A 33 -24.23 7.63 15.24
C VAL A 33 -25.40 6.74 14.79
N SER A 34 -26.05 6.08 15.74
CA SER A 34 -27.21 5.20 15.46
C SER A 34 -28.38 5.98 14.83
N GLN A 35 -28.66 7.19 15.32
CA GLN A 35 -29.71 8.04 14.76
C GLN A 35 -29.38 8.50 13.34
N GLN A 36 -28.15 8.94 13.09
CA GLN A 36 -27.72 9.36 11.75
C GLN A 36 -27.73 8.19 10.76
N MET A 37 -27.31 6.99 11.17
CA MET A 37 -27.39 5.80 10.33
C MET A 37 -28.82 5.45 9.98
N LYS A 38 -29.74 5.45 10.96
CA LYS A 38 -31.18 5.24 10.72
C LYS A 38 -31.79 6.29 9.78
N ALA A 39 -31.38 7.55 9.92
CA ALA A 39 -31.83 8.62 9.03
C ALA A 39 -31.35 8.40 7.59
N LEU A 40 -30.11 7.95 7.43
CA LEU A 40 -29.55 7.59 6.12
C LEU A 40 -30.31 6.42 5.49
N GLU A 41 -30.48 5.31 6.21
CA GLU A 41 -31.24 4.14 5.75
C GLU A 41 -32.68 4.51 5.37
N LYS A 42 -33.32 5.34 6.16
CA LYS A 42 -34.67 5.89 5.81
C LYS A 42 -34.65 6.71 4.53
N SER A 43 -33.57 7.48 4.29
CA SER A 43 -33.49 8.32 3.08
C SER A 43 -33.27 7.51 1.79
N VAL A 44 -32.67 6.34 1.88
CA VAL A 44 -32.43 5.40 0.75
C VAL A 44 -33.42 4.22 0.72
N ALA A 45 -34.31 4.15 1.70
CA ALA A 45 -35.35 3.14 1.86
C ALA A 45 -34.83 1.68 1.89
N THR A 46 -33.57 1.49 2.31
CA THR A 46 -32.97 0.15 2.42
C THR A 46 -31.96 0.10 3.58
N PRO A 47 -31.81 -1.06 4.25
CA PRO A 47 -30.75 -1.24 5.25
C PRO A 47 -29.37 -1.14 4.58
N LEU A 48 -28.47 -0.39 5.21
CA LEU A 48 -27.07 -0.23 4.77
C LEU A 48 -26.10 -1.01 5.63
N VAL A 49 -26.53 -1.43 6.84
CA VAL A 49 -25.74 -2.23 7.76
C VAL A 49 -26.54 -3.43 8.25
N VAL A 50 -25.86 -4.55 8.41
CA VAL A 50 -26.41 -5.81 8.96
C VAL A 50 -25.58 -6.26 10.15
N ARG A 51 -26.23 -6.92 11.12
CA ARG A 51 -25.51 -7.57 12.22
C ARG A 51 -24.95 -8.90 11.73
N SER A 52 -23.66 -9.11 11.91
CA SER A 52 -22.99 -10.37 11.60
C SER A 52 -22.14 -10.80 12.80
N GLY A 53 -22.54 -11.89 13.43
CA GLY A 53 -21.80 -12.47 14.55
C GLY A 53 -21.43 -11.45 15.63
N ARG A 54 -20.16 -11.03 15.67
CA ARG A 54 -19.60 -10.14 16.68
C ARG A 54 -19.61 -8.65 16.34
N GLY A 55 -20.15 -8.24 15.21
CA GLY A 55 -20.06 -6.83 14.76
C GLY A 55 -21.14 -6.40 13.78
N MET A 56 -20.92 -5.24 13.20
CA MET A 56 -21.72 -4.67 12.11
C MET A 56 -20.93 -4.80 10.80
N GLN A 57 -21.63 -5.22 9.73
CA GLN A 57 -21.09 -5.27 8.38
C GLN A 57 -21.98 -4.45 7.45
N LEU A 58 -21.43 -3.98 6.34
CA LEU A 58 -22.23 -3.34 5.31
C LEU A 58 -23.10 -4.38 4.61
N SER A 59 -24.29 -3.97 4.20
CA SER A 59 -25.09 -4.67 3.18
C SER A 59 -24.51 -4.36 1.79
N GLU A 60 -24.95 -5.07 0.75
CA GLU A 60 -24.60 -4.76 -0.64
C GLU A 60 -24.91 -3.29 -0.99
N ALA A 61 -26.07 -2.78 -0.58
CA ALA A 61 -26.43 -1.37 -0.74
C ALA A 61 -25.51 -0.43 0.05
N GLY A 62 -25.05 -0.86 1.23
CA GLY A 62 -24.07 -0.13 2.04
C GLY A 62 -22.71 -0.04 1.36
N GLU A 63 -22.24 -1.11 0.73
CA GLU A 63 -20.97 -1.15 -0.02
C GLU A 63 -21.03 -0.23 -1.25
N VAL A 64 -22.12 -0.30 -2.02
CA VAL A 64 -22.36 0.61 -3.16
C VAL A 64 -22.35 2.07 -2.71
N LEU A 65 -23.08 2.40 -1.63
CA LEU A 65 -23.10 3.78 -1.14
C LEU A 65 -21.75 4.22 -0.58
N LEU A 66 -21.01 3.34 0.08
CA LEU A 66 -19.67 3.64 0.58
C LEU A 66 -18.70 3.96 -0.56
N LYS A 67 -18.75 3.24 -1.66
CA LYS A 67 -17.95 3.51 -2.87
C LYS A 67 -18.17 4.93 -3.39
N HIS A 68 -19.42 5.38 -3.45
CA HIS A 68 -19.76 6.75 -3.88
C HIS A 68 -19.49 7.80 -2.79
N ALA A 69 -19.64 7.44 -1.50
CA ALA A 69 -19.45 8.35 -0.39
C ALA A 69 -18.04 8.97 -0.37
N SER A 70 -17.03 8.21 -0.75
CA SER A 70 -15.64 8.68 -0.78
C SER A 70 -15.43 9.80 -1.80
N GLY A 71 -15.92 9.63 -3.03
CA GLY A 71 -15.87 10.68 -4.06
C GLY A 71 -16.64 11.94 -3.66
N ILE A 72 -17.86 11.78 -3.13
CA ILE A 72 -18.69 12.93 -2.68
C ILE A 72 -17.98 13.72 -1.56
N LEU A 73 -17.42 13.03 -0.56
CA LEU A 73 -16.71 13.69 0.54
C LEU A 73 -15.39 14.32 0.06
N ALA A 74 -14.71 13.72 -0.89
CA ALA A 74 -13.51 14.27 -1.53
C ALA A 74 -13.84 15.52 -2.32
N GLY A 75 -14.89 15.50 -3.17
CA GLY A 75 -15.35 16.68 -3.92
C GLY A 75 -15.78 17.83 -3.02
N LEU A 76 -16.44 17.55 -1.88
CA LEU A 76 -16.80 18.58 -0.90
C LEU A 76 -15.53 19.20 -0.30
N SER A 77 -14.54 18.41 0.08
CA SER A 77 -13.27 18.92 0.61
C SER A 77 -12.53 19.75 -0.43
N ALA A 78 -12.54 19.33 -1.72
CA ALA A 78 -11.95 20.09 -2.81
C ALA A 78 -12.59 21.48 -2.97
N ALA A 79 -13.92 21.53 -2.95
CA ALA A 79 -14.65 22.79 -3.05
C ALA A 79 -14.37 23.73 -1.86
N GLU A 80 -14.30 23.19 -0.65
CA GLU A 80 -13.93 23.96 0.55
C GLU A 80 -12.50 24.55 0.43
N GLU A 81 -11.54 23.78 -0.12
CA GLU A 81 -10.17 24.25 -0.33
C GLU A 81 -10.06 25.30 -1.45
N GLU A 82 -10.79 25.15 -2.55
CA GLU A 82 -10.83 26.14 -3.62
C GLU A 82 -11.39 27.48 -3.12
N VAL A 83 -12.48 27.45 -2.38
CA VAL A 83 -13.07 28.65 -1.76
C VAL A 83 -12.09 29.28 -0.77
N ALA A 84 -11.43 28.49 0.06
CA ALA A 84 -10.41 28.97 0.99
C ALA A 84 -9.20 29.59 0.25
N ALA A 85 -8.79 29.03 -0.89
CA ALA A 85 -7.72 29.58 -1.72
C ALA A 85 -8.08 30.95 -2.30
N ILE A 86 -9.33 31.15 -2.78
CA ILE A 86 -9.85 32.43 -3.27
C ILE A 86 -9.92 33.46 -2.15
N ALA A 87 -10.32 33.04 -0.94
CA ALA A 87 -10.37 33.90 0.24
C ALA A 87 -8.99 34.35 0.77
N GLY A 88 -7.91 34.01 0.07
CA GLY A 88 -6.53 34.35 0.46
C GLY A 88 -6.00 33.51 1.63
N LEU A 89 -6.75 32.55 2.10
CA LEU A 89 -6.33 31.52 3.06
C LEU A 89 -5.43 30.52 2.33
N ARG A 90 -4.16 30.86 2.14
CA ARG A 90 -3.12 30.09 1.39
C ARG A 90 -2.69 28.79 2.08
N SER A 91 -3.57 28.18 2.84
CA SER A 91 -3.29 26.98 3.63
C SER A 91 -4.11 25.80 3.14
N GLY A 92 -3.54 25.00 2.23
CA GLY A 92 -4.03 23.65 1.92
C GLY A 92 -3.55 22.64 2.97
N ARG A 93 -4.19 21.47 3.00
CA ARG A 93 -3.74 20.31 3.75
C ARG A 93 -3.62 19.12 2.81
N VAL A 94 -2.54 18.33 2.94
CA VAL A 94 -2.38 17.05 2.25
C VAL A 94 -2.11 15.98 3.30
N ARG A 95 -3.00 15.00 3.41
CA ARG A 95 -2.77 13.76 4.15
C ARG A 95 -2.18 12.77 3.17
N LEU A 96 -0.95 12.38 3.42
CA LEU A 96 -0.19 11.45 2.61
C LEU A 96 -0.13 10.10 3.32
N VAL A 97 -0.38 9.03 2.59
CA VAL A 97 -0.10 7.66 3.04
C VAL A 97 0.99 7.07 2.16
N SER A 98 1.96 6.41 2.75
CA SER A 98 3.13 5.89 2.04
C SER A 98 3.66 4.62 2.70
N PHE A 99 4.25 3.75 1.91
CA PHE A 99 4.95 2.57 2.40
C PHE A 99 6.38 2.92 2.88
N PRO A 100 7.00 2.12 3.76
CA PRO A 100 8.23 2.47 4.48
C PRO A 100 9.37 3.01 3.63
N THR A 101 9.70 2.35 2.51
CA THR A 101 10.83 2.79 1.67
C THR A 101 10.60 4.13 0.99
N ALA A 102 9.38 4.44 0.56
CA ALA A 102 9.06 5.74 -0.01
C ALA A 102 8.94 6.81 1.09
N SER A 103 8.45 6.44 2.28
CA SER A 103 8.40 7.32 3.46
C SER A 103 9.80 7.80 3.88
N SER A 104 10.81 6.94 3.74
CA SER A 104 12.19 7.26 4.13
C SER A 104 13.01 7.94 3.01
N THR A 105 12.60 7.84 1.74
CA THR A 105 13.37 8.35 0.59
C THR A 105 12.69 9.49 -0.15
N LEU A 106 11.54 9.22 -0.78
CA LEU A 106 10.85 10.16 -1.67
C LEU A 106 10.10 11.25 -0.90
N VAL A 107 9.34 10.85 0.12
CA VAL A 107 8.45 11.75 0.87
C VAL A 107 9.19 12.90 1.53
N PRO A 108 10.31 12.71 2.24
CA PRO A 108 11.04 13.81 2.86
C PRO A 108 11.51 14.86 1.86
N ARG A 109 12.02 14.42 0.70
CA ARG A 109 12.47 15.30 -0.39
C ARG A 109 11.31 16.09 -1.00
N ALA A 110 10.17 15.42 -1.26
CA ALA A 110 8.97 16.03 -1.81
C ALA A 110 8.37 17.06 -0.84
N VAL A 111 8.23 16.72 0.44
CA VAL A 111 7.70 17.62 1.47
C VAL A 111 8.60 18.83 1.69
N ALA A 112 9.92 18.65 1.71
CA ALA A 112 10.87 19.77 1.83
C ALA A 112 10.72 20.75 0.67
N ARG A 113 10.64 20.26 -0.58
CA ARG A 113 10.41 21.09 -1.78
C ARG A 113 9.02 21.76 -1.76
N LEU A 114 7.99 21.05 -1.33
CA LEU A 114 6.65 21.63 -1.20
C LEU A 114 6.65 22.80 -0.21
N ARG A 115 7.25 22.61 0.97
CA ARG A 115 7.33 23.65 2.00
C ARG A 115 8.14 24.88 1.57
N SER A 116 9.18 24.73 0.74
CA SER A 116 9.95 25.86 0.22
C SER A 116 9.13 26.74 -0.71
N VAL A 117 8.18 26.18 -1.47
CA VAL A 117 7.33 26.91 -2.43
C VAL A 117 6.01 27.36 -1.80
N ARG A 118 5.46 26.58 -0.90
CA ARG A 118 4.17 26.84 -0.23
C ARG A 118 4.27 26.52 1.27
N PRO A 119 4.87 27.39 2.08
CA PRO A 119 5.07 27.17 3.51
C PRO A 119 3.77 27.04 4.31
N GLY A 120 2.66 27.55 3.78
CA GLY A 120 1.34 27.45 4.41
C GLY A 120 0.65 26.09 4.23
N VAL A 121 1.13 25.22 3.32
CA VAL A 121 0.53 23.88 3.12
C VAL A 121 0.98 22.94 4.23
N ARG A 122 0.00 22.37 4.93
CA ARG A 122 0.24 21.37 5.98
C ARG A 122 0.24 19.98 5.38
N VAL A 123 1.29 19.20 5.62
CA VAL A 123 1.37 17.80 5.22
C VAL A 123 1.42 16.92 6.46
N SER A 124 0.58 15.90 6.50
CA SER A 124 0.67 14.79 7.45
C SER A 124 1.00 13.51 6.70
N LEU A 125 1.77 12.63 7.32
CA LEU A 125 2.18 11.34 6.79
C LEU A 125 1.68 10.24 7.73
N VAL A 126 1.08 9.20 7.14
CA VAL A 126 0.79 7.93 7.79
C VAL A 126 1.50 6.85 6.99
N GLU A 127 2.08 5.87 7.66
CA GLU A 127 2.73 4.75 7.03
C GLU A 127 1.77 3.57 6.96
N ALA A 128 1.55 3.06 5.73
CA ALA A 128 0.77 1.86 5.46
C ALA A 128 1.19 1.25 4.12
N GLU A 129 1.20 -0.08 4.07
CA GLU A 129 1.45 -0.85 2.85
C GLU A 129 0.16 -1.00 2.01
N PRO A 130 0.23 -1.16 0.67
CA PRO A 130 -0.89 -1.67 -0.10
C PRO A 130 -1.28 -3.10 0.38
N PRO A 131 -2.58 -3.45 0.47
CA PRO A 131 -3.76 -2.72 0.01
C PRO A 131 -4.34 -1.72 1.02
N GLU A 132 -3.82 -1.64 2.26
CA GLU A 132 -4.34 -0.75 3.30
C GLU A 132 -4.29 0.72 2.86
N SER A 133 -3.16 1.17 2.31
CA SER A 133 -3.00 2.54 1.80
C SER A 133 -4.03 2.91 0.73
N LEU A 134 -4.41 1.97 -0.16
CA LEU A 134 -5.47 2.14 -1.14
C LEU A 134 -6.85 2.21 -0.48
N GLY A 135 -7.09 1.38 0.52
CA GLY A 135 -8.30 1.42 1.33
C GLY A 135 -8.49 2.79 1.98
N MET A 136 -7.44 3.34 2.57
CA MET A 136 -7.43 4.68 3.17
C MET A 136 -7.72 5.78 2.14
N LEU A 137 -7.10 5.70 0.95
CA LEU A 137 -7.36 6.65 -0.13
C LEU A 137 -8.82 6.59 -0.60
N ARG A 138 -9.34 5.40 -0.87
CA ARG A 138 -10.72 5.20 -1.28
C ARG A 138 -11.72 5.59 -0.20
N ALA A 139 -11.36 5.44 1.06
CA ALA A 139 -12.14 5.91 2.19
C ALA A 139 -12.06 7.43 2.39
N GLY A 140 -11.22 8.17 1.61
CA GLY A 140 -11.01 9.61 1.77
C GLY A 140 -10.33 9.96 3.09
N GLU A 141 -9.55 9.05 3.65
CA GLU A 141 -8.73 9.29 4.84
C GLU A 141 -7.43 9.99 4.51
N CYS A 142 -7.01 9.94 3.24
CA CYS A 142 -5.88 10.69 2.70
C CYS A 142 -6.22 11.26 1.31
N GLU A 143 -5.45 12.24 0.85
CA GLU A 143 -5.57 12.83 -0.48
C GLU A 143 -4.60 12.21 -1.47
N VAL A 144 -3.45 11.71 -1.00
CA VAL A 144 -2.42 11.07 -1.83
C VAL A 144 -1.95 9.79 -1.15
N ALA A 145 -1.87 8.70 -1.91
CA ALA A 145 -1.26 7.46 -1.47
C ALA A 145 -0.09 7.09 -2.39
N LEU A 146 1.02 6.67 -1.80
CA LEU A 146 2.08 6.01 -2.55
C LEU A 146 1.83 4.50 -2.52
N ALA A 147 1.99 3.87 -3.68
CA ALA A 147 1.84 2.44 -3.84
C ALA A 147 2.91 1.90 -4.80
N PHE A 148 3.01 0.59 -4.86
CA PHE A 148 3.87 -0.08 -5.83
C PHE A 148 3.18 -1.33 -6.38
N ALA A 149 3.57 -1.72 -7.58
CA ALA A 149 3.19 -2.98 -8.19
C ALA A 149 4.39 -3.64 -8.86
N TYR A 150 4.34 -4.95 -8.94
CA TYR A 150 5.31 -5.72 -9.71
C TYR A 150 4.77 -5.89 -11.14
N PRO A 151 5.56 -5.60 -12.18
CA PRO A 151 5.16 -5.86 -13.56
C PRO A 151 4.90 -7.36 -13.77
N GLU A 152 3.86 -7.69 -14.50
CA GLU A 152 3.66 -9.07 -14.93
C GLU A 152 4.81 -9.50 -15.85
N PRO A 153 5.31 -10.75 -15.74
CA PRO A 153 6.31 -11.27 -16.66
C PRO A 153 5.78 -11.20 -18.09
N ALA A 154 6.57 -10.63 -19.02
CA ALA A 154 6.24 -10.60 -20.43
C ALA A 154 6.07 -12.03 -20.96
N GLY A 155 4.85 -12.43 -21.33
CA GLY A 155 4.54 -13.76 -21.90
C GLY A 155 3.74 -14.71 -21.01
N GLY A 156 3.27 -14.28 -19.86
CA GLY A 156 2.30 -15.03 -19.07
C GLY A 156 0.91 -15.06 -19.75
N PRO A 157 0.08 -16.11 -19.57
CA PRO A 157 -1.26 -16.14 -20.10
C PRO A 157 -2.04 -14.94 -19.55
N VAL A 158 -2.71 -14.20 -20.44
CA VAL A 158 -3.63 -13.12 -20.10
C VAL A 158 -4.86 -13.75 -19.44
N GLY A 159 -4.78 -13.99 -18.16
CA GLY A 159 -5.86 -14.45 -17.31
C GLY A 159 -5.59 -13.90 -15.91
N PRO A 160 -6.64 -13.67 -15.09
CA PRO A 160 -6.40 -13.26 -13.72
C PRO A 160 -5.44 -14.27 -13.10
N SER A 161 -4.26 -13.80 -12.71
CA SER A 161 -3.28 -14.62 -11.97
C SER A 161 -4.01 -15.16 -10.75
N VAL A 162 -4.30 -16.47 -10.78
CA VAL A 162 -4.83 -17.14 -9.60
C VAL A 162 -3.70 -17.13 -8.59
N PRO A 163 -3.80 -16.39 -7.49
CA PRO A 163 -2.76 -16.35 -6.50
C PRO A 163 -2.56 -17.76 -5.97
N VAL A 164 -1.37 -18.29 -6.16
CA VAL A 164 -1.01 -19.57 -5.54
C VAL A 164 -1.00 -19.34 -4.02
N PRO A 165 -1.84 -20.03 -3.26
CA PRO A 165 -1.91 -19.84 -1.82
C PRO A 165 -0.64 -20.41 -1.19
N VAL A 166 0.33 -19.54 -0.92
CA VAL A 166 1.51 -19.91 -0.14
C VAL A 166 1.20 -19.66 1.32
N ALA A 167 0.55 -20.61 1.92
CA ALA A 167 0.49 -20.71 3.36
C ALA A 167 1.85 -21.21 3.85
N VAL A 168 2.63 -20.33 4.51
CA VAL A 168 3.59 -20.82 5.50
C VAL A 168 2.75 -21.33 6.66
N PRO A 169 2.61 -22.64 6.86
CA PRO A 169 1.83 -23.14 7.99
C PRO A 169 2.54 -22.70 9.26
N SER A 170 1.88 -21.88 10.07
CA SER A 170 2.21 -21.88 11.49
C SER A 170 2.17 -23.35 11.91
N PRO A 171 3.19 -23.91 12.56
CA PRO A 171 3.23 -25.35 12.90
C PRO A 171 2.05 -25.84 13.74
N HIS A 172 1.14 -24.95 14.09
CA HIS A 172 -0.04 -25.22 14.92
C HIS A 172 -1.38 -24.76 14.31
N ALA A 173 -1.43 -24.29 13.05
CA ALA A 173 -2.69 -23.86 12.43
C ALA A 173 -3.39 -25.05 11.73
N PRO A 174 -4.70 -25.28 11.97
CA PRO A 174 -5.43 -26.32 11.26
C PRO A 174 -5.54 -26.01 9.75
N PRO A 175 -5.52 -27.03 8.86
CA PRO A 175 -5.42 -26.87 7.39
C PRO A 175 -6.50 -25.98 6.75
N ARG A 176 -7.67 -25.84 7.39
CA ARG A 176 -8.76 -24.98 6.92
C ARG A 176 -8.51 -23.49 7.14
N GLN A 177 -7.81 -23.11 8.22
CA GLN A 177 -7.49 -21.71 8.51
C GLN A 177 -6.36 -21.22 7.58
N ALA A 178 -5.36 -22.05 7.28
CA ALA A 178 -4.31 -21.73 6.35
C ALA A 178 -4.84 -21.46 4.92
N ARG A 179 -5.82 -22.25 4.47
CA ARG A 179 -6.47 -22.05 3.16
C ARG A 179 -7.31 -20.77 3.11
N ALA A 180 -8.06 -20.47 4.18
CA ALA A 180 -8.86 -19.23 4.25
C ALA A 180 -7.96 -17.99 4.29
N GLN A 181 -6.85 -18.06 4.99
CA GLN A 181 -5.87 -16.97 5.06
C GLN A 181 -5.17 -16.74 3.71
N ALA A 182 -4.80 -17.79 3.00
CA ALA A 182 -4.22 -17.70 1.67
C ALA A 182 -5.19 -17.09 0.64
N VAL A 183 -6.49 -17.42 0.69
CA VAL A 183 -7.51 -16.80 -0.17
C VAL A 183 -7.70 -15.32 0.14
N LEU A 184 -7.65 -14.94 1.43
CA LEU A 184 -7.73 -13.54 1.86
C LEU A 184 -6.49 -12.74 1.43
N GLU A 185 -5.30 -13.30 1.57
CA GLU A 185 -4.04 -12.67 1.13
C GLU A 185 -4.00 -12.52 -0.39
N ALA A 186 -4.52 -13.49 -1.13
CA ALA A 186 -4.65 -13.46 -2.57
C ALA A 186 -5.63 -12.37 -3.05
N ALA A 187 -6.81 -12.29 -2.44
CA ALA A 187 -7.79 -11.24 -2.73
C ALA A 187 -7.24 -9.85 -2.37
N ALA A 188 -6.48 -9.74 -1.27
CA ALA A 188 -5.83 -8.51 -0.87
C ALA A 188 -4.73 -8.08 -1.87
N SER A 189 -3.95 -9.02 -2.42
CA SER A 189 -2.93 -8.75 -3.43
C SER A 189 -3.55 -8.25 -4.75
N ALA A 190 -4.62 -8.87 -5.22
CA ALA A 190 -5.35 -8.42 -6.41
C ALA A 190 -5.98 -7.02 -6.21
N ALA A 191 -6.54 -6.76 -5.02
CA ALA A 191 -7.09 -5.45 -4.69
C ALA A 191 -5.99 -4.37 -4.57
N ALA A 192 -4.77 -4.74 -4.24
CA ALA A 192 -3.64 -3.81 -4.12
C ALA A 192 -3.16 -3.26 -5.47
N THR A 193 -3.53 -3.87 -6.59
CA THR A 193 -3.10 -3.47 -7.94
C THR A 193 -4.24 -2.96 -8.83
N ASP A 194 -5.48 -3.02 -8.35
CA ASP A 194 -6.60 -2.40 -9.07
C ASP A 194 -6.67 -0.90 -8.77
N TRP A 195 -6.22 -0.10 -9.73
CA TRP A 195 -6.18 1.36 -9.65
C TRP A 195 -7.09 2.02 -10.70
N SER A 196 -8.01 1.28 -11.29
CA SER A 196 -8.86 1.72 -12.40
C SER A 196 -9.77 2.91 -12.06
N ASP A 197 -10.08 3.09 -10.77
CA ASP A 197 -10.89 4.18 -10.21
C ASP A 197 -10.05 5.37 -9.71
N LEU A 198 -8.73 5.33 -9.90
CA LEU A 198 -7.80 6.32 -9.36
C LEU A 198 -7.01 7.04 -10.46
N VAL A 199 -6.56 8.25 -10.17
CA VAL A 199 -5.55 8.92 -10.97
C VAL A 199 -4.18 8.39 -10.57
N VAL A 200 -3.47 7.81 -11.52
CA VAL A 200 -2.16 7.18 -11.35
C VAL A 200 -1.08 8.10 -11.89
N ARG A 201 -0.11 8.45 -11.05
CA ARG A 201 1.09 9.19 -11.42
C ARG A 201 2.31 8.28 -11.27
N PRO A 202 2.91 7.76 -12.35
CA PRO A 202 4.17 7.02 -12.28
C PRO A 202 5.27 7.88 -11.65
N LEU A 203 6.06 7.30 -10.76
CA LEU A 203 7.18 7.99 -10.10
C LEU A 203 8.51 7.42 -10.57
N LEU A 204 8.75 6.13 -10.39
CA LEU A 204 9.99 5.47 -10.79
C LEU A 204 9.83 3.94 -10.88
N ASP A 205 10.72 3.33 -11.62
CA ASP A 205 11.01 1.91 -11.54
C ASP A 205 12.09 1.70 -10.49
N ASP A 206 11.84 0.81 -9.52
CA ASP A 206 12.70 0.53 -8.37
C ASP A 206 13.27 -0.89 -8.50
N PRO A 207 14.55 -1.04 -8.91
CA PRO A 207 15.15 -2.34 -9.13
C PRO A 207 15.18 -3.19 -7.86
N LEU A 208 15.00 -4.50 -8.02
CA LEU A 208 15.16 -5.47 -6.96
C LEU A 208 16.61 -5.98 -6.92
N ARG A 209 17.12 -6.14 -5.71
CA ARG A 209 18.46 -6.65 -5.42
C ARG A 209 18.36 -7.86 -4.52
N VAL A 210 19.16 -8.87 -4.80
CA VAL A 210 19.39 -9.97 -3.85
C VAL A 210 20.42 -9.52 -2.84
N LEU A 211 20.11 -9.63 -1.55
CA LEU A 211 21.07 -9.48 -0.47
C LEU A 211 21.61 -10.84 -0.09
N VAL A 212 22.92 -10.94 -0.07
CA VAL A 212 23.66 -12.12 0.37
C VAL A 212 24.71 -11.74 1.42
N PRO A 213 25.15 -12.65 2.30
CA PRO A 213 26.29 -12.41 3.16
C PRO A 213 27.52 -11.95 2.39
N GLN A 214 28.41 -11.17 3.02
CA GLN A 214 29.59 -10.62 2.35
C GLN A 214 30.57 -11.69 1.85
N ASP A 215 30.60 -12.87 2.47
CA ASP A 215 31.42 -14.02 2.13
C ASP A 215 30.73 -15.02 1.18
N HIS A 216 29.49 -14.74 0.79
CA HIS A 216 28.74 -15.58 -0.16
C HIS A 216 29.40 -15.59 -1.55
N PRO A 217 29.40 -16.73 -2.29
CA PRO A 217 30.01 -16.80 -3.62
C PRO A 217 29.51 -15.77 -4.63
N LEU A 218 28.28 -15.32 -4.49
CA LEU A 218 27.68 -14.30 -5.35
C LEU A 218 28.08 -12.86 -4.98
N ALA A 219 28.63 -12.61 -3.81
CA ALA A 219 28.97 -11.26 -3.34
C ALA A 219 30.01 -10.57 -4.22
N GLY A 220 30.90 -11.33 -4.85
CA GLY A 220 31.96 -10.81 -5.73
C GLY A 220 31.53 -10.49 -7.16
N ARG A 221 30.25 -10.62 -7.50
CA ARG A 221 29.76 -10.47 -8.90
C ARG A 221 29.64 -9.01 -9.37
N GLY A 222 29.71 -8.02 -8.48
CA GLY A 222 29.50 -6.62 -8.83
C GLY A 222 28.13 -6.38 -9.47
N ASP A 223 28.12 -5.74 -10.64
CA ASP A 223 26.87 -5.45 -11.40
C ASP A 223 26.33 -6.61 -12.23
N ARG A 224 26.95 -7.79 -12.15
CA ARG A 224 26.49 -8.96 -12.89
C ARG A 224 25.27 -9.57 -12.17
N ALA A 225 24.12 -9.49 -12.83
CA ALA A 225 22.86 -9.98 -12.29
C ALA A 225 22.87 -11.49 -11.99
N VAL A 226 22.15 -11.87 -10.94
CA VAL A 226 21.95 -13.24 -10.48
C VAL A 226 20.66 -13.78 -11.05
N ASP A 227 20.68 -15.05 -11.44
CA ASP A 227 19.50 -15.85 -11.69
C ASP A 227 19.04 -16.47 -10.35
N LEU A 228 17.75 -16.39 -10.04
CA LEU A 228 17.22 -16.96 -8.79
C LEU A 228 17.46 -18.47 -8.67
N ALA A 229 17.53 -19.20 -9.76
CA ALA A 229 17.85 -20.63 -9.75
C ALA A 229 19.20 -20.93 -9.05
N GLU A 230 20.14 -19.99 -9.06
CA GLU A 230 21.43 -20.12 -8.36
C GLU A 230 21.30 -20.09 -6.81
N LEU A 231 20.13 -19.63 -6.32
CA LEU A 231 19.82 -19.51 -4.89
C LEU A 231 18.76 -20.53 -4.42
N ALA A 232 18.44 -21.53 -5.23
CA ALA A 232 17.40 -22.52 -4.92
C ALA A 232 17.68 -23.33 -3.62
N GLY A 233 18.93 -23.43 -3.20
CA GLY A 233 19.33 -24.10 -1.96
C GLY A 233 19.34 -23.23 -0.72
N GLU A 234 19.16 -21.92 -0.86
CA GLU A 234 19.29 -20.95 0.24
C GLU A 234 18.05 -20.90 1.13
N GLN A 235 18.24 -20.45 2.38
CA GLN A 235 17.16 -20.01 3.26
C GLN A 235 16.77 -18.59 2.90
N TRP A 236 15.49 -18.26 3.02
CA TRP A 236 14.96 -16.96 2.61
C TRP A 236 14.42 -16.15 3.79
N ILE A 237 14.64 -14.84 3.71
CA ILE A 237 14.07 -13.84 4.60
C ILE A 237 13.09 -13.03 3.77
N ALA A 238 11.81 -13.05 4.12
CA ALA A 238 10.75 -12.34 3.41
C ALA A 238 10.37 -11.03 4.11
N GLY A 239 9.86 -10.07 3.32
CA GLY A 239 9.26 -8.83 3.80
C GLY A 239 7.74 -8.93 3.98
N CYS A 240 7.05 -7.83 3.68
CA CYS A 240 5.59 -7.71 3.74
C CYS A 240 4.85 -8.79 2.91
N PRO A 241 3.55 -9.01 3.15
CA PRO A 241 2.79 -10.05 2.42
C PRO A 241 2.88 -9.92 0.91
N GLN A 242 2.82 -8.69 0.35
CA GLN A 242 2.94 -8.45 -1.10
C GLN A 242 4.36 -8.77 -1.60
N CYS A 243 5.41 -8.36 -0.87
CA CYS A 243 6.79 -8.66 -1.21
C CYS A 243 7.08 -10.16 -1.16
N ARG A 244 6.52 -10.85 -0.14
CA ARG A 244 6.63 -12.30 0.01
C ARG A 244 5.92 -13.04 -1.12
N GLY A 245 4.71 -12.63 -1.48
CA GLY A 245 3.97 -13.20 -2.61
C GLY A 245 4.79 -13.12 -3.90
N HIS A 246 5.34 -11.94 -4.20
CA HIS A 246 6.18 -11.75 -5.37
C HIS A 246 7.48 -12.56 -5.35
N LEU A 247 8.13 -12.70 -4.17
CA LEU A 247 9.29 -13.58 -4.02
C LEU A 247 8.97 -15.03 -4.41
N VAL A 248 7.82 -15.53 -3.95
CA VAL A 248 7.37 -16.90 -4.27
C VAL A 248 7.08 -17.05 -5.76
N GLU A 249 6.45 -16.06 -6.39
CA GLU A 249 6.21 -16.05 -7.85
C GLU A 249 7.52 -16.07 -8.64
N LEU A 250 8.50 -15.25 -8.26
CA LEU A 250 9.81 -15.20 -8.89
C LEU A 250 10.56 -16.52 -8.76
N CYS A 251 10.55 -17.13 -7.55
CA CYS A 251 11.19 -18.42 -7.30
C CYS A 251 10.47 -19.55 -8.05
N GLY A 252 9.15 -19.54 -8.10
CA GLY A 252 8.35 -20.49 -8.89
C GLY A 252 8.64 -20.41 -10.37
N ALA A 253 8.78 -19.21 -10.94
CA ALA A 253 9.20 -19.01 -12.32
C ALA A 253 10.64 -19.47 -12.58
N ALA A 254 11.51 -19.48 -11.55
CA ALA A 254 12.87 -20.03 -11.60
C ALA A 254 12.93 -21.55 -11.30
N GLY A 255 11.78 -22.21 -11.08
CA GLY A 255 11.65 -23.66 -10.94
C GLY A 255 11.83 -24.20 -9.53
N PHE A 256 11.72 -23.38 -8.48
CA PHE A 256 11.82 -23.84 -7.09
C PHE A 256 10.87 -23.10 -6.14
N GLU A 257 10.64 -23.67 -4.97
CA GLU A 257 9.88 -23.05 -3.87
C GLU A 257 10.85 -22.53 -2.79
N PRO A 258 10.77 -21.25 -2.40
CA PRO A 258 11.68 -20.68 -1.40
C PRO A 258 11.36 -21.21 0.01
N ARG A 259 12.38 -21.60 0.77
CA ARG A 259 12.26 -21.94 2.18
C ARG A 259 12.38 -20.67 3.01
N ILE A 260 11.24 -20.12 3.47
CA ILE A 260 11.17 -18.86 4.21
C ILE A 260 11.14 -19.16 5.71
N ASP A 261 12.26 -18.91 6.40
CA ASP A 261 12.39 -19.12 7.84
C ASP A 261 12.10 -17.85 8.64
N PHE A 262 12.32 -16.69 8.05
CA PHE A 262 12.12 -15.39 8.71
C PHE A 262 11.23 -14.49 7.86
N ALA A 263 10.34 -13.72 8.52
CA ALA A 263 9.50 -12.70 7.89
C ALA A 263 9.50 -11.45 8.74
N THR A 264 9.90 -10.30 8.17
CA THR A 264 9.92 -9.00 8.85
C THR A 264 9.89 -7.86 7.84
N ASP A 265 9.17 -6.78 8.15
CA ASP A 265 9.10 -5.55 7.35
C ASP A 265 10.19 -4.55 7.76
N ASP A 266 10.96 -4.85 8.79
CA ASP A 266 12.08 -4.04 9.26
C ASP A 266 13.34 -4.31 8.42
N TYR A 267 13.64 -3.43 7.47
CA TYR A 267 14.82 -3.56 6.60
C TYR A 267 16.16 -3.65 7.34
N PRO A 268 16.44 -2.87 8.41
CA PRO A 268 17.59 -3.11 9.29
C PRO A 268 17.67 -4.53 9.83
N ALA A 269 16.55 -5.13 10.25
CA ALA A 269 16.51 -6.51 10.72
C ALA A 269 16.81 -7.50 9.60
N VAL A 270 16.26 -7.31 8.39
CA VAL A 270 16.58 -8.12 7.22
C VAL A 270 18.10 -8.11 6.94
N VAL A 271 18.69 -6.90 6.90
CA VAL A 271 20.16 -6.78 6.67
C VAL A 271 20.95 -7.48 7.77
N GLY A 272 20.54 -7.35 9.03
CA GLY A 272 21.17 -8.01 10.17
C GLY A 272 21.11 -9.55 10.08
N LEU A 273 19.97 -10.11 9.70
CA LEU A 273 19.77 -11.55 9.51
C LEU A 273 20.62 -12.07 8.36
N VAL A 274 20.66 -11.37 7.22
CA VAL A 274 21.53 -11.74 6.09
C VAL A 274 23.00 -11.66 6.49
N ALA A 275 23.44 -10.57 7.16
CA ALA A 275 24.82 -10.41 7.62
C ALA A 275 25.26 -11.51 8.60
N ALA A 276 24.31 -12.06 9.36
CA ALA A 276 24.54 -13.19 10.27
C ALA A 276 24.57 -14.57 9.57
N GLY A 277 24.38 -14.62 8.24
CA GLY A 277 24.36 -15.87 7.47
C GLY A 277 23.11 -16.72 7.68
N LEU A 278 21.99 -16.10 8.12
CA LEU A 278 20.75 -16.81 8.39
C LEU A 278 19.83 -16.96 7.16
N GLY A 279 20.27 -16.45 6.01
CA GLY A 279 19.57 -16.57 4.74
C GLY A 279 19.90 -15.43 3.79
N VAL A 280 19.20 -15.42 2.67
CA VAL A 280 19.25 -14.39 1.63
C VAL A 280 17.91 -13.65 1.56
N ALA A 281 17.90 -12.45 0.99
CA ALA A 281 16.68 -11.65 0.85
C ALA A 281 16.60 -10.95 -0.51
N VAL A 282 15.40 -10.63 -0.97
CA VAL A 282 15.18 -9.71 -2.09
C VAL A 282 14.64 -8.41 -1.53
N LEU A 283 15.37 -7.31 -1.76
CA LEU A 283 14.97 -5.97 -1.36
C LEU A 283 14.96 -5.00 -2.55
N PRO A 284 14.06 -4.02 -2.55
CA PRO A 284 14.09 -2.94 -3.52
C PRO A 284 15.26 -1.99 -3.27
N GLU A 285 15.75 -1.35 -4.30
CA GLU A 285 16.90 -0.45 -4.20
C GLU A 285 16.62 0.76 -3.29
N LEU A 286 15.37 1.25 -3.27
CA LEU A 286 14.92 2.28 -2.32
C LEU A 286 15.18 1.91 -0.85
N ALA A 287 15.00 0.64 -0.47
CA ALA A 287 15.31 0.20 0.89
C ALA A 287 16.82 0.34 1.20
N LEU A 288 17.66 0.05 0.20
CA LEU A 288 19.11 0.04 0.34
C LEU A 288 19.73 1.43 0.43
N GLU A 289 18.99 2.50 0.09
CA GLU A 289 19.43 3.88 0.25
C GLU A 289 19.50 4.32 1.72
N THR A 290 18.66 3.74 2.57
CA THR A 290 18.48 4.22 3.95
C THR A 290 19.03 3.28 5.00
N VAL A 291 19.37 2.04 4.63
CA VAL A 291 19.93 1.07 5.57
C VAL A 291 21.46 0.93 5.43
N ARG A 292 22.11 0.71 6.57
CA ARG A 292 23.55 0.42 6.59
C ARG A 292 23.79 -1.03 6.15
N ARG A 293 24.52 -1.22 5.05
CA ARG A 293 24.77 -2.54 4.43
C ARG A 293 26.08 -3.22 4.93
N ALA A 294 26.36 -3.09 6.23
CA ALA A 294 27.56 -3.75 6.78
C ALA A 294 27.38 -5.27 6.80
N GLY A 295 28.36 -6.01 6.25
CA GLY A 295 28.35 -7.47 6.25
C GLY A 295 27.49 -8.13 5.17
N VAL A 296 26.92 -7.36 4.23
CA VAL A 296 26.13 -7.89 3.13
C VAL A 296 26.57 -7.30 1.78
N ALA A 297 26.35 -8.07 0.72
CA ALA A 297 26.44 -7.63 -0.66
C ALA A 297 25.04 -7.57 -1.28
N ALA A 298 24.80 -6.56 -2.11
CA ALA A 298 23.55 -6.40 -2.86
C ALA A 298 23.86 -6.62 -4.35
N VAL A 299 23.26 -7.66 -4.93
CA VAL A 299 23.52 -8.09 -6.30
C VAL A 299 22.28 -7.86 -7.17
N PRO A 300 22.39 -7.35 -8.40
CA PRO A 300 21.26 -7.20 -9.30
C PRO A 300 20.53 -8.52 -9.54
N LEU A 301 19.20 -8.45 -9.61
CA LEU A 301 18.33 -9.60 -9.84
C LEU A 301 17.73 -9.56 -11.25
N ARG A 302 17.68 -10.72 -11.92
CA ARG A 302 16.93 -10.91 -13.16
C ARG A 302 15.74 -11.85 -12.94
N THR A 303 14.68 -11.58 -13.69
CA THR A 303 13.55 -12.51 -13.83
C THR A 303 13.95 -13.74 -14.65
N ALA A 304 13.15 -14.81 -14.61
CA ALA A 304 13.36 -15.98 -15.45
C ALA A 304 13.36 -15.66 -16.97
N ALA A 305 12.74 -14.55 -17.38
CA ALA A 305 12.80 -14.04 -18.76
C ALA A 305 14.12 -13.30 -19.08
N GLY A 306 15.02 -13.14 -18.10
CA GLY A 306 16.30 -12.44 -18.26
C GLY A 306 16.23 -10.92 -18.14
N GLU A 307 15.07 -10.35 -17.87
CA GLU A 307 14.87 -8.92 -17.64
C GLU A 307 15.22 -8.50 -16.21
N PRO A 308 15.61 -7.24 -15.95
CA PRO A 308 15.80 -6.77 -14.59
C PRO A 308 14.51 -6.91 -13.78
N ALA A 309 14.61 -7.54 -12.60
CA ALA A 309 13.49 -7.58 -11.66
C ALA A 309 13.33 -6.21 -11.03
N LEU A 310 12.12 -5.67 -11.02
CA LEU A 310 11.80 -4.35 -10.48
C LEU A 310 10.38 -4.28 -9.94
N ARG A 311 10.08 -3.24 -9.18
CA ARG A 311 8.72 -2.81 -8.87
C ARG A 311 8.50 -1.39 -9.40
N ARG A 312 7.27 -1.07 -9.80
CA ARG A 312 6.87 0.27 -10.21
C ARG A 312 6.28 1.03 -9.04
N VAL A 313 6.85 2.17 -8.72
CA VAL A 313 6.34 3.05 -7.66
C VAL A 313 5.49 4.13 -8.30
N VAL A 314 4.31 4.35 -7.73
CA VAL A 314 3.32 5.33 -8.21
C VAL A 314 2.79 6.18 -7.07
N ALA A 315 2.33 7.38 -7.39
CA ALA A 315 1.46 8.17 -6.53
C ALA A 315 0.01 8.09 -7.06
N LEU A 316 -0.92 7.93 -6.15
CA LEU A 316 -2.34 7.73 -6.42
C LEU A 316 -3.16 8.81 -5.73
N THR A 317 -4.22 9.27 -6.41
CA THR A 317 -5.23 10.17 -5.84
C THR A 317 -6.59 9.91 -6.44
N LEU A 318 -7.65 10.37 -5.77
CA LEU A 318 -9.00 10.32 -6.33
C LEU A 318 -9.13 11.34 -7.49
N PRO A 319 -9.91 11.04 -8.55
CA PRO A 319 -10.11 11.96 -9.67
C PRO A 319 -10.54 13.37 -9.25
N ASP A 320 -11.45 13.47 -8.29
CA ASP A 320 -11.96 14.76 -7.79
C ASP A 320 -10.91 15.56 -7.01
N LEU A 321 -9.86 14.92 -6.51
CA LEU A 321 -8.79 15.56 -5.76
C LEU A 321 -7.58 15.93 -6.64
N ALA A 322 -7.44 15.36 -7.82
CA ALA A 322 -6.29 15.57 -8.70
C ALA A 322 -6.11 17.05 -9.09
N GLY A 323 -7.22 17.80 -9.20
CA GLY A 323 -7.23 19.24 -9.51
C GLY A 323 -7.04 20.16 -8.31
N VAL A 324 -7.09 19.65 -7.07
CA VAL A 324 -6.89 20.46 -5.86
C VAL A 324 -5.45 20.97 -5.82
N PRO A 325 -5.23 22.30 -5.71
CA PRO A 325 -3.90 22.90 -5.88
C PRO A 325 -2.82 22.31 -4.96
N ALA A 326 -3.16 22.00 -3.70
CA ALA A 326 -2.21 21.41 -2.76
C ALA A 326 -1.86 19.96 -3.12
N VAL A 327 -2.86 19.17 -3.59
CA VAL A 327 -2.69 17.78 -4.02
C VAL A 327 -1.87 17.72 -5.31
N ALA A 328 -2.24 18.51 -6.32
CA ALA A 328 -1.51 18.60 -7.60
C ALA A 328 -0.03 18.96 -7.35
N LEU A 329 0.22 19.97 -6.51
CA LEU A 329 1.57 20.36 -6.15
C LEU A 329 2.34 19.23 -5.43
N MET A 330 1.69 18.47 -4.51
CA MET A 330 2.34 17.34 -3.86
C MET A 330 2.72 16.26 -4.87
N LEU A 331 1.82 15.92 -5.81
CA LEU A 331 2.10 14.95 -6.88
C LEU A 331 3.29 15.39 -7.73
N ASP A 332 3.38 16.69 -8.09
CA ASP A 332 4.52 17.22 -8.84
C ASP A 332 5.83 17.13 -8.04
N ARG A 333 5.81 17.48 -6.73
CA ARG A 333 7.01 17.38 -5.88
C ARG A 333 7.46 15.93 -5.68
N LEU A 334 6.54 14.97 -5.63
CA LEU A 334 6.87 13.54 -5.61
C LEU A 334 7.54 13.10 -6.91
N GLY A 335 7.01 13.51 -8.07
CA GLY A 335 7.63 13.25 -9.37
C GLY A 335 9.03 13.83 -9.49
N GLU A 336 9.24 15.08 -9.04
CA GLU A 336 10.57 15.70 -9.00
C GLU A 336 11.54 15.01 -8.03
N ALA A 337 11.03 14.55 -6.88
CA ALA A 337 11.85 13.81 -5.91
C ALA A 337 12.30 12.44 -6.47
N ALA A 338 11.46 11.81 -7.28
CA ALA A 338 11.77 10.56 -7.96
C ALA A 338 12.77 10.76 -9.12
N ALA A 339 12.63 11.84 -9.91
CA ALA A 339 13.52 12.13 -11.02
C ALA A 339 14.92 12.63 -10.61
N ALA A 340 15.09 13.06 -9.37
CA ALA A 340 16.37 13.58 -8.85
C ALA A 340 17.23 12.50 -8.15
N ARG A 341 16.99 11.22 -8.46
CA ARG A 341 17.75 10.05 -7.94
C ARG A 341 18.95 9.69 -8.81
#